data_de63b6db1fe125c9ecfcadf9c3decd4f
#
_entry.id   de63b6db1fe125c9ecfcadf9c3decd4f
#
_cell.length_a   1.000
_cell.length_b   1.000
_cell.length_c   1.000
_cell.angle_alpha   90.00
_cell.angle_beta   90.00
_cell.angle_gamma   90.00
#
_symmetry.space_group_name_H-M   'P 1'
#
loop_
_entity.id
_entity.type
_entity.pdbx_description
1 polymer ?
#
loop_
_entity_poly.entity_id
_entity_poly.type
_entity_poly.pdbx_seq_one_letter_code
_entity_poly.pdbx_strand_id
1 'polypeptide(L)'
;VGVPKETLQNERRVALSPAGVEALVKQGFRVQVESGAGEESKFSDQQYKNAGATITDVKGAFGSDLVLKVRAPSLSEVDFLKPKSTLVSFVYPAQNSQLMQKLSERQSTVLAMDQVPRVTIAQGYDALSSMANIAGYKAVVLAANNFGRFFTGQITAAGKVPPAKVLVIGGGVAGLAAAGAAKSMGAIVRGFDTRPAALEQFKSFGAEPLEVDIKESGDGVGGYAKEMSKEFIEAEMELFAKQCKEVDIIISTALIPGKKAPTLIKREFVESMKEGSVVVDLAAEAGGNIETGVTHVGYTDLPSRMATQASTLYSNNILKLLKAISPSKEYFHYEAKDEFDYGTIDHVIRGTVVMKEGKNMFPSPLPKTAPPAPVKQKTVAEMAAEKAAEVSPFNRTMTSASVYTAGVSTCLALGIISPNAAFAQMVTTFGLAGIVGYHTVWGVTPALHSPLMSVTNAISGLTAVGGLALMGGGLTPSSLPEGLALTAAFVSSINIAGGFLITQRMLDMFKR
;
A
#
# COMPACT_ATOMS: atom_id res chain seq x y z
N VAL A 1 -5.95 28.75 -7.87
CA VAL A 1 -5.62 27.78 -6.82
C VAL A 1 -4.47 28.33 -5.99
N GLY A 2 -4.60 28.37 -4.68
CA GLY A 2 -3.58 28.83 -3.75
C GLY A 2 -2.96 27.69 -2.96
N VAL A 3 -1.64 27.73 -2.81
CA VAL A 3 -0.87 26.73 -2.03
C VAL A 3 -0.02 27.50 -1.02
N PRO A 4 -0.54 27.76 0.18
CA PRO A 4 0.22 28.41 1.22
C PRO A 4 1.27 27.48 1.84
N LYS A 5 2.26 28.09 2.50
CA LYS A 5 3.25 27.38 3.30
C LYS A 5 2.61 26.81 4.57
N GLU A 6 3.03 25.62 4.97
CA GLU A 6 2.60 25.05 6.26
C GLU A 6 3.32 25.73 7.42
N THR A 7 2.56 26.04 8.46
CA THR A 7 3.06 26.80 9.62
C THR A 7 3.12 25.98 10.91
N LEU A 8 2.52 24.77 10.90
CA LEU A 8 2.56 23.89 12.07
C LEU A 8 4.01 23.43 12.33
N GLN A 9 4.40 23.46 13.59
CA GLN A 9 5.75 23.02 13.99
C GLN A 9 6.05 21.60 13.48
N ASN A 10 7.22 21.41 12.88
CA ASN A 10 7.69 20.18 12.26
C ASN A 10 6.90 19.72 11.02
N GLU A 11 5.95 20.48 10.50
CA GLU A 11 5.31 20.19 9.24
C GLU A 11 6.20 20.66 8.08
N ARG A 12 6.66 19.73 7.28
CA ARG A 12 7.59 19.97 6.15
C ARG A 12 6.98 19.64 4.80
N ARG A 13 5.74 19.14 4.81
CA ARG A 13 5.02 18.81 3.59
C ARG A 13 4.46 20.08 2.96
N VAL A 14 4.12 19.97 1.67
CA VAL A 14 3.35 20.97 0.93
C VAL A 14 2.21 20.27 0.21
N ALA A 15 1.06 20.93 0.08
CA ALA A 15 -0.15 20.29 -0.45
C ALA A 15 -0.04 19.92 -1.94
N LEU A 16 0.73 20.66 -2.71
CA LEU A 16 0.86 20.45 -4.16
C LEU A 16 2.33 20.39 -4.57
N SER A 17 2.72 19.35 -5.28
CA SER A 17 4.05 19.20 -5.88
C SER A 17 4.16 20.00 -7.20
N PRO A 18 5.38 20.30 -7.72
CA PRO A 18 5.53 20.92 -9.02
C PRO A 18 4.82 20.17 -10.15
N ALA A 19 4.88 18.83 -10.16
CA ALA A 19 4.14 18.01 -11.11
C ALA A 19 2.62 18.18 -10.97
N GLY A 20 2.13 18.37 -9.74
CA GLY A 20 0.73 18.66 -9.48
C GLY A 20 0.31 20.02 -9.99
N VAL A 21 1.18 21.02 -9.85
CA VAL A 21 0.97 22.36 -10.45
C VAL A 21 0.85 22.24 -11.97
N GLU A 22 1.80 21.57 -12.61
CA GLU A 22 1.77 21.38 -14.07
C GLU A 22 0.47 20.72 -14.54
N ALA A 23 -0.02 19.72 -13.78
CA ALA A 23 -1.29 19.04 -14.09
C ALA A 23 -2.50 19.99 -14.01
N LEU A 24 -2.56 20.88 -13.00
CA LEU A 24 -3.63 21.88 -12.87
C LEU A 24 -3.52 22.97 -13.92
N VAL A 25 -2.33 23.47 -14.20
CA VAL A 25 -2.10 24.49 -15.24
C VAL A 25 -2.51 23.98 -16.62
N LYS A 26 -2.21 22.72 -16.96
CA LYS A 26 -2.68 22.06 -18.19
C LYS A 26 -4.20 21.95 -18.28
N GLN A 27 -4.90 21.95 -17.15
CA GLN A 27 -6.36 21.98 -17.07
C GLN A 27 -6.95 23.38 -17.13
N GLY A 28 -6.11 24.44 -17.20
CA GLY A 28 -6.52 25.83 -17.30
C GLY A 28 -6.59 26.59 -15.98
N PHE A 29 -6.17 25.98 -14.86
CA PHE A 29 -6.13 26.66 -13.57
C PHE A 29 -4.91 27.60 -13.46
N ARG A 30 -5.10 28.75 -12.83
CA ARG A 30 -4.02 29.61 -12.36
C ARG A 30 -3.61 29.20 -10.97
N VAL A 31 -2.34 28.81 -10.79
CA VAL A 31 -1.84 28.32 -9.52
C VAL A 31 -0.88 29.36 -8.91
N GLN A 32 -1.14 29.73 -7.67
CA GLN A 32 -0.32 30.61 -6.85
C GLN A 32 0.28 29.80 -5.70
N VAL A 33 1.59 29.86 -5.55
CA VAL A 33 2.31 29.15 -4.48
C VAL A 33 3.01 30.18 -3.62
N GLU A 34 2.84 30.11 -2.31
CA GLU A 34 3.55 30.96 -1.36
C GLU A 34 5.07 30.69 -1.47
N SER A 35 5.87 31.77 -1.47
CA SER A 35 7.32 31.67 -1.54
C SER A 35 7.87 30.79 -0.42
N GLY A 36 8.71 29.82 -0.78
CA GLY A 36 9.31 28.87 0.14
C GLY A 36 8.36 27.78 0.66
N ALA A 37 7.13 27.66 0.15
CA ALA A 37 6.16 26.64 0.61
C ALA A 37 6.66 25.20 0.41
N GLY A 38 7.41 24.95 -0.65
CA GLY A 38 7.93 23.62 -1.00
C GLY A 38 9.34 23.32 -0.51
N GLU A 39 10.07 24.28 0.05
CA GLU A 39 11.50 24.13 0.34
C GLU A 39 11.83 22.96 1.26
N GLU A 40 11.07 22.76 2.33
CA GLU A 40 11.23 21.66 3.25
C GLU A 40 10.95 20.28 2.57
N SER A 41 10.15 20.29 1.50
CA SER A 41 9.87 19.14 0.65
C SER A 41 10.86 18.99 -0.52
N LYS A 42 11.91 19.83 -0.59
CA LYS A 42 12.89 19.90 -1.69
C LYS A 42 12.29 20.32 -3.03
N PHE A 43 11.22 21.10 -2.99
CA PHE A 43 10.61 21.75 -4.16
C PHE A 43 10.87 23.25 -4.09
N SER A 44 11.79 23.75 -4.93
CA SER A 44 12.17 25.16 -4.96
C SER A 44 11.10 26.02 -5.66
N ASP A 45 11.07 27.31 -5.34
CA ASP A 45 10.23 28.29 -6.03
C ASP A 45 10.47 28.30 -7.55
N GLN A 46 11.72 28.01 -7.99
CA GLN A 46 12.03 27.91 -9.41
C GLN A 46 11.37 26.70 -10.08
N GLN A 47 11.30 25.57 -9.40
CA GLN A 47 10.58 24.39 -9.92
C GLN A 47 9.10 24.67 -10.07
N TYR A 48 8.48 25.39 -9.12
CA TYR A 48 7.09 25.83 -9.23
C TYR A 48 6.86 26.81 -10.38
N LYS A 49 7.75 27.78 -10.58
CA LYS A 49 7.69 28.69 -11.74
C LYS A 49 7.79 27.94 -13.06
N ASN A 50 8.71 26.98 -13.15
CA ASN A 50 8.88 26.14 -14.36
C ASN A 50 7.63 25.27 -14.63
N ALA A 51 6.90 24.87 -13.59
CA ALA A 51 5.63 24.16 -13.71
C ALA A 51 4.44 25.06 -14.06
N GLY A 52 4.65 26.38 -14.15
CA GLY A 52 3.62 27.36 -14.52
C GLY A 52 2.91 28.04 -13.35
N ALA A 53 3.40 27.90 -12.11
CA ALA A 53 2.87 28.63 -10.97
C ALA A 53 3.41 30.05 -10.89
N THR A 54 2.62 30.93 -10.29
CA THR A 54 3.05 32.26 -9.83
C THR A 54 3.46 32.17 -8.35
N ILE A 55 4.66 32.64 -8.02
CA ILE A 55 5.09 32.73 -6.62
C ILE A 55 4.52 34.02 -6.02
N THR A 56 3.95 33.92 -4.84
CA THR A 56 3.23 35.00 -4.15
C THR A 56 3.55 35.02 -2.64
N ASP A 57 2.95 35.93 -1.92
CA ASP A 57 2.97 35.98 -0.46
C ASP A 57 1.81 35.13 0.16
N VAL A 58 1.76 35.09 1.48
CA VAL A 58 0.72 34.37 2.22
C VAL A 58 -0.69 34.85 1.86
N LYS A 59 -0.89 36.18 1.70
CA LYS A 59 -2.19 36.76 1.36
C LYS A 59 -2.64 36.40 -0.05
N GLY A 60 -1.71 36.37 -0.99
CA GLY A 60 -2.00 35.94 -2.36
C GLY A 60 -2.39 34.47 -2.44
N ALA A 61 -1.69 33.59 -1.71
CA ALA A 61 -2.00 32.16 -1.69
C ALA A 61 -3.38 31.92 -1.04
N PHE A 62 -3.65 32.45 0.14
CA PHE A 62 -4.95 32.31 0.82
C PHE A 62 -6.10 33.07 0.14
N GLY A 63 -5.82 34.14 -0.60
CA GLY A 63 -6.79 34.92 -1.36
C GLY A 63 -7.33 34.23 -2.62
N SER A 64 -6.93 33.01 -2.89
CA SER A 64 -7.36 32.20 -4.02
C SER A 64 -8.77 31.62 -3.84
N ASP A 65 -9.43 31.24 -4.93
CA ASP A 65 -10.78 30.63 -4.91
C ASP A 65 -10.76 29.22 -4.32
N LEU A 66 -9.66 28.49 -4.54
CA LEU A 66 -9.39 27.18 -3.97
C LEU A 66 -8.05 27.20 -3.26
N VAL A 67 -8.05 26.86 -1.97
CA VAL A 67 -6.83 26.78 -1.15
C VAL A 67 -6.54 25.33 -0.80
N LEU A 68 -5.33 24.89 -1.09
CA LEU A 68 -4.85 23.54 -0.82
C LEU A 68 -3.83 23.59 0.32
N LYS A 69 -4.12 22.91 1.42
CA LYS A 69 -3.20 22.75 2.56
C LYS A 69 -3.07 21.28 2.95
N VAL A 70 -2.01 20.94 3.66
CA VAL A 70 -1.87 19.62 4.30
C VAL A 70 -2.59 19.63 5.64
N ARG A 71 -2.19 20.53 6.54
CA ARG A 71 -2.78 20.67 7.87
C ARG A 71 -3.93 21.68 7.88
N ALA A 72 -4.82 21.52 8.83
CA ALA A 72 -5.86 22.49 9.09
C ALA A 72 -5.24 23.90 9.27
N PRO A 73 -5.83 24.95 8.69
CA PRO A 73 -5.35 26.31 8.93
C PRO A 73 -5.53 26.69 10.40
N SER A 74 -4.62 27.49 10.93
CA SER A 74 -4.77 28.15 12.22
C SER A 74 -5.92 29.17 12.17
N LEU A 75 -6.44 29.55 13.33
CA LEU A 75 -7.51 30.55 13.39
C LEU A 75 -7.08 31.89 12.74
N SER A 76 -5.82 32.30 12.87
CA SER A 76 -5.29 33.51 12.22
C SER A 76 -5.17 33.35 10.68
N GLU A 77 -4.83 32.15 10.17
CA GLU A 77 -4.76 31.92 8.74
C GLU A 77 -6.13 31.96 8.06
N VAL A 78 -7.19 31.58 8.77
CA VAL A 78 -8.58 31.70 8.27
C VAL A 78 -8.95 33.14 7.90
N ASP A 79 -8.36 34.15 8.57
CA ASP A 79 -8.62 35.54 8.26
C ASP A 79 -8.11 35.97 6.87
N PHE A 80 -7.14 35.28 6.33
CA PHE A 80 -6.63 35.50 4.96
C PHE A 80 -7.45 34.81 3.87
N LEU A 81 -8.29 33.83 4.22
CA LEU A 81 -9.15 33.16 3.25
C LEU A 81 -10.12 34.14 2.58
N LYS A 82 -10.22 34.08 1.27
CA LYS A 82 -11.24 34.80 0.53
C LYS A 82 -12.63 34.31 0.96
N PRO A 83 -13.61 35.21 1.26
CA PRO A 83 -14.97 34.77 1.51
C PRO A 83 -15.52 33.87 0.40
N LYS A 84 -16.23 32.82 0.77
CA LYS A 84 -16.79 31.80 -0.13
C LYS A 84 -15.76 30.96 -0.89
N SER A 85 -14.48 31.00 -0.48
CA SER A 85 -13.46 30.13 -1.07
C SER A 85 -13.63 28.67 -0.63
N THR A 86 -13.03 27.77 -1.40
CA THR A 86 -12.96 26.36 -1.07
C THR A 86 -11.62 26.02 -0.44
N LEU A 87 -11.64 25.34 0.70
CA LEU A 87 -10.46 24.80 1.39
C LEU A 87 -10.41 23.27 1.25
N VAL A 88 -9.26 22.73 0.88
CA VAL A 88 -8.98 21.29 0.89
C VAL A 88 -7.80 21.02 1.80
N SER A 89 -8.02 20.31 2.89
CA SER A 89 -6.97 19.96 3.87
C SER A 89 -7.40 18.83 4.80
N PHE A 90 -6.50 18.31 5.62
CA PHE A 90 -6.89 17.60 6.82
C PHE A 90 -7.49 18.58 7.82
N VAL A 91 -8.73 18.40 8.21
CA VAL A 91 -9.47 19.37 9.05
C VAL A 91 -9.82 18.79 10.42
N TYR A 92 -10.12 17.50 10.49
CA TYR A 92 -10.56 16.81 11.71
C TYR A 92 -11.74 17.55 12.38
N PRO A 93 -12.90 17.66 11.71
CA PRO A 93 -14.00 18.57 12.11
C PRO A 93 -14.56 18.28 13.51
N ALA A 94 -14.55 17.01 13.95
CA ALA A 94 -15.01 16.64 15.30
C ALA A 94 -14.13 17.20 16.42
N GLN A 95 -12.84 17.44 16.14
CA GLN A 95 -11.86 17.89 17.12
C GLN A 95 -11.63 19.41 17.07
N ASN A 96 -11.94 20.05 15.94
CA ASN A 96 -11.63 21.43 15.64
C ASN A 96 -12.91 22.30 15.52
N SER A 97 -13.80 22.27 16.53
CA SER A 97 -15.08 22.98 16.51
C SER A 97 -14.94 24.50 16.32
N GLN A 98 -13.95 25.13 16.96
CA GLN A 98 -13.68 26.57 16.82
C GLN A 98 -13.26 26.94 15.39
N LEU A 99 -12.42 26.11 14.77
CA LEU A 99 -12.03 26.28 13.38
C LEU A 99 -13.24 26.16 12.45
N MET A 100 -14.08 25.15 12.66
CA MET A 100 -15.30 24.95 11.88
C MET A 100 -16.25 26.14 12.00
N GLN A 101 -16.41 26.70 13.19
CA GLN A 101 -17.21 27.93 13.39
C GLN A 101 -16.62 29.10 12.58
N LYS A 102 -15.30 29.35 12.68
CA LYS A 102 -14.66 30.47 11.98
C LYS A 102 -14.72 30.34 10.47
N LEU A 103 -14.57 29.10 9.92
CA LEU A 103 -14.76 28.81 8.50
C LEU A 103 -16.22 29.04 8.04
N SER A 104 -17.19 28.74 8.91
CA SER A 104 -18.62 29.04 8.68
C SER A 104 -18.88 30.53 8.54
N GLU A 105 -18.30 31.35 9.42
CA GLU A 105 -18.40 32.83 9.36
C GLU A 105 -17.84 33.39 8.04
N ARG A 106 -16.83 32.74 7.47
CA ARG A 106 -16.25 33.10 6.16
C ARG A 106 -17.08 32.56 4.96
N GLN A 107 -18.16 31.83 5.23
CA GLN A 107 -18.96 31.17 4.21
C GLN A 107 -18.13 30.21 3.31
N SER A 108 -17.07 29.61 3.90
CA SER A 108 -16.17 28.73 3.17
C SER A 108 -16.85 27.41 2.83
N THR A 109 -16.40 26.79 1.74
CA THR A 109 -16.64 25.38 1.45
C THR A 109 -15.41 24.58 1.86
N VAL A 110 -15.59 23.46 2.55
CA VAL A 110 -14.47 22.69 3.10
C VAL A 110 -14.58 21.23 2.70
N LEU A 111 -13.53 20.75 2.01
CA LEU A 111 -13.31 19.35 1.70
C LEU A 111 -12.24 18.81 2.65
N ALA A 112 -12.66 17.95 3.56
CA ALA A 112 -11.78 17.38 4.57
C ALA A 112 -11.17 16.06 4.06
N MET A 113 -9.86 16.05 3.79
CA MET A 113 -9.12 14.88 3.31
C MET A 113 -9.08 13.72 4.32
N ASP A 114 -9.31 14.01 5.59
CA ASP A 114 -9.45 13.01 6.67
C ASP A 114 -10.84 12.37 6.74
N GLN A 115 -11.83 12.92 6.02
CA GLN A 115 -13.19 12.41 5.96
C GLN A 115 -13.52 11.65 4.67
N VAL A 116 -12.54 11.41 3.82
CA VAL A 116 -12.72 10.58 2.61
C VAL A 116 -13.21 9.19 3.03
N PRO A 117 -14.38 8.71 2.55
CA PRO A 117 -14.92 7.40 2.95
C PRO A 117 -13.99 6.24 2.52
N ARG A 118 -13.89 5.23 3.37
CA ARG A 118 -13.09 4.02 3.08
C ARG A 118 -13.87 3.04 2.22
N VAL A 119 -14.04 3.38 0.96
CA VAL A 119 -14.69 2.56 -0.07
C VAL A 119 -13.75 2.36 -1.25
N THR A 120 -13.95 1.29 -2.02
CA THR A 120 -13.02 0.89 -3.09
C THR A 120 -12.77 2.00 -4.11
N ILE A 121 -13.81 2.73 -4.50
CA ILE A 121 -13.69 3.83 -5.46
C ILE A 121 -12.86 5.01 -4.92
N ALA A 122 -12.82 5.17 -3.59
CA ALA A 122 -12.12 6.28 -2.92
C ALA A 122 -10.64 6.00 -2.63
N GLN A 123 -10.13 4.81 -2.89
CA GLN A 123 -8.73 4.43 -2.57
C GLN A 123 -7.70 5.42 -3.13
N GLY A 124 -7.95 5.94 -4.34
CA GLY A 124 -7.07 6.93 -4.98
C GLY A 124 -7.05 8.29 -4.28
N TYR A 125 -8.04 8.59 -3.46
CA TYR A 125 -8.23 9.87 -2.77
C TYR A 125 -7.88 9.80 -1.29
N ASP A 126 -7.69 8.58 -0.75
CA ASP A 126 -7.41 8.32 0.67
C ASP A 126 -5.98 8.76 1.04
N ALA A 127 -5.88 10.02 1.43
CA ALA A 127 -4.65 10.62 1.86
C ALA A 127 -4.18 10.09 3.23
N LEU A 128 -5.10 9.67 4.11
CA LEU A 128 -4.73 9.05 5.39
C LEU A 128 -3.99 7.74 5.17
N SER A 129 -4.47 6.89 4.27
CA SER A 129 -3.79 5.64 3.91
C SER A 129 -2.42 5.90 3.26
N SER A 130 -2.31 6.90 2.37
CA SER A 130 -1.03 7.29 1.78
C SER A 130 -0.02 7.73 2.84
N MET A 131 -0.44 8.54 3.82
CA MET A 131 0.42 9.00 4.91
C MET A 131 0.74 7.86 5.89
N ALA A 132 -0.20 6.99 6.20
CA ALA A 132 0.01 5.83 7.06
C ALA A 132 1.07 4.87 6.46
N ASN A 133 1.05 4.66 5.14
CA ASN A 133 2.06 3.85 4.45
C ASN A 133 3.47 4.42 4.66
N ILE A 134 3.63 5.74 4.46
CA ILE A 134 4.91 6.43 4.68
C ILE A 134 5.34 6.33 6.15
N ALA A 135 4.41 6.49 7.08
CA ALA A 135 4.69 6.41 8.52
C ALA A 135 5.22 5.02 8.89
N GLY A 136 4.58 3.95 8.40
CA GLY A 136 5.04 2.57 8.62
C GLY A 136 6.43 2.30 8.06
N TYR A 137 6.70 2.72 6.84
CA TYR A 137 8.03 2.62 6.25
C TYR A 137 9.07 3.40 7.06
N LYS A 138 8.78 4.66 7.41
CA LYS A 138 9.71 5.51 8.17
C LYS A 138 9.97 4.99 9.57
N ALA A 139 9.01 4.34 10.20
CA ALA A 139 9.17 3.68 11.49
C ALA A 139 10.25 2.61 11.44
N VAL A 140 10.27 1.78 10.40
CA VAL A 140 11.32 0.75 10.21
C VAL A 140 12.68 1.39 10.00
N VAL A 141 12.77 2.45 9.19
CA VAL A 141 14.04 3.18 8.96
C VAL A 141 14.58 3.77 10.27
N LEU A 142 13.69 4.33 11.12
CA LEU A 142 14.08 4.84 12.44
C LEU A 142 14.48 3.73 13.39
N ALA A 143 13.76 2.61 13.38
CA ALA A 143 14.13 1.44 14.16
C ALA A 143 15.53 0.94 13.76
N ALA A 144 15.79 0.82 12.45
CA ALA A 144 17.10 0.40 11.94
C ALA A 144 18.24 1.35 12.35
N ASN A 145 17.97 2.66 12.30
CA ASN A 145 18.94 3.68 12.70
C ASN A 145 19.34 3.59 14.20
N ASN A 146 18.38 3.22 15.05
CA ASN A 146 18.59 3.15 16.50
C ASN A 146 18.99 1.77 17.01
N PHE A 147 18.84 0.71 16.19
CA PHE A 147 19.04 -0.67 16.62
C PHE A 147 20.52 -1.06 16.79
N GLY A 148 21.44 -0.43 16.05
CA GLY A 148 22.88 -0.67 16.15
C GLY A 148 23.35 -2.07 15.70
N ARG A 149 22.47 -2.90 15.12
CA ARG A 149 22.75 -4.25 14.60
C ARG A 149 22.15 -4.43 13.21
N PHE A 150 22.54 -5.49 12.50
CA PHE A 150 22.00 -5.80 11.18
C PHE A 150 20.53 -6.23 11.26
N PHE A 151 19.73 -5.81 10.29
CA PHE A 151 18.37 -6.33 10.09
C PHE A 151 18.41 -7.70 9.43
N THR A 152 19.23 -7.87 8.41
CA THR A 152 19.40 -9.15 7.72
C THR A 152 20.44 -10.04 8.40
N GLY A 153 20.30 -11.35 8.27
CA GLY A 153 21.35 -12.27 8.64
C GLY A 153 22.61 -12.04 7.81
N GLN A 154 23.77 -12.02 8.46
CA GLN A 154 25.05 -11.78 7.82
C GLN A 154 26.05 -12.94 8.09
N ILE A 155 26.85 -13.24 7.08
CA ILE A 155 28.03 -14.10 7.22
C ILE A 155 29.23 -13.22 6.96
N THR A 156 30.03 -12.98 8.00
CA THR A 156 31.21 -12.14 7.93
C THR A 156 32.47 -12.98 8.12
N ALA A 157 33.62 -12.40 7.85
CA ALA A 157 34.91 -13.07 8.15
C ALA A 157 35.06 -13.39 9.66
N ALA A 158 34.40 -12.62 10.55
CA ALA A 158 34.41 -12.81 11.99
C ALA A 158 33.30 -13.74 12.53
N GLY A 159 32.43 -14.26 11.65
CA GLY A 159 31.36 -15.19 12.03
C GLY A 159 29.98 -14.85 11.49
N LYS A 160 28.97 -15.55 12.01
CA LYS A 160 27.56 -15.42 11.62
C LYS A 160 26.84 -14.47 12.57
N VAL A 161 26.04 -13.57 11.99
CA VAL A 161 25.14 -12.68 12.73
C VAL A 161 23.68 -13.05 12.36
N PRO A 162 22.82 -13.39 13.33
CA PRO A 162 21.43 -13.72 13.04
C PRO A 162 20.66 -12.48 12.61
N PRO A 163 19.56 -12.64 11.82
CA PRO A 163 18.69 -11.54 11.46
C PRO A 163 17.93 -10.99 12.67
N ALA A 164 17.58 -9.71 12.64
CA ALA A 164 16.72 -9.08 13.63
C ALA A 164 15.31 -9.69 13.62
N LYS A 165 14.70 -9.80 14.79
CA LYS A 165 13.31 -10.21 14.97
C LYS A 165 12.45 -8.99 15.24
N VAL A 166 11.47 -8.73 14.38
CA VAL A 166 10.60 -7.55 14.44
C VAL A 166 9.16 -7.99 14.70
N LEU A 167 8.56 -7.46 15.76
CA LEU A 167 7.13 -7.59 16.03
C LEU A 167 6.41 -6.33 15.53
N VAL A 168 5.41 -6.52 14.68
CA VAL A 168 4.50 -5.45 14.25
C VAL A 168 3.12 -5.69 14.85
N ILE A 169 2.63 -4.71 15.61
CA ILE A 169 1.32 -4.74 16.25
C ILE A 169 0.36 -3.81 15.50
N GLY A 170 -0.69 -4.36 14.97
CA GLY A 170 -1.67 -3.69 14.11
C GLY A 170 -1.44 -3.93 12.62
N GLY A 171 -2.35 -4.63 11.97
CA GLY A 171 -2.35 -4.97 10.54
C GLY A 171 -3.11 -3.96 9.67
N GLY A 172 -3.05 -2.67 10.03
CA GLY A 172 -3.51 -1.59 9.18
C GLY A 172 -2.46 -1.22 8.11
N VAL A 173 -2.72 -0.16 7.32
CA VAL A 173 -1.82 0.27 6.25
C VAL A 173 -0.40 0.55 6.76
N ALA A 174 -0.26 1.20 7.93
CA ALA A 174 1.05 1.49 8.51
C ALA A 174 1.78 0.22 8.95
N GLY A 175 1.07 -0.71 9.63
CA GLY A 175 1.68 -1.97 10.09
C GLY A 175 2.10 -2.87 8.93
N LEU A 176 1.27 -3.00 7.91
CA LEU A 176 1.61 -3.79 6.71
C LEU A 176 2.78 -3.16 5.94
N ALA A 177 2.85 -1.83 5.84
CA ALA A 177 3.99 -1.14 5.25
C ALA A 177 5.26 -1.35 6.07
N ALA A 178 5.18 -1.32 7.41
CA ALA A 178 6.30 -1.63 8.29
C ALA A 178 6.74 -3.08 8.14
N ALA A 179 5.80 -4.04 8.13
CA ALA A 179 6.12 -5.45 7.93
C ALA A 179 6.83 -5.70 6.59
N GLY A 180 6.32 -5.13 5.50
CA GLY A 180 6.92 -5.22 4.18
C GLY A 180 8.34 -4.62 4.13
N ALA A 181 8.52 -3.43 4.71
CA ALA A 181 9.83 -2.77 4.77
C ALA A 181 10.84 -3.58 5.60
N ALA A 182 10.47 -4.03 6.81
CA ALA A 182 11.33 -4.84 7.67
C ALA A 182 11.70 -6.17 7.00
N LYS A 183 10.75 -6.81 6.33
CA LYS A 183 10.99 -8.04 5.57
C LYS A 183 11.94 -7.82 4.40
N SER A 184 11.78 -6.70 3.67
CA SER A 184 12.68 -6.33 2.56
C SER A 184 14.11 -6.04 3.04
N MET A 185 14.26 -5.59 4.29
CA MET A 185 15.58 -5.42 4.94
C MET A 185 16.14 -6.74 5.49
N GLY A 186 15.45 -7.87 5.32
CA GLY A 186 15.92 -9.20 5.70
C GLY A 186 15.65 -9.61 7.14
N ALA A 187 14.80 -8.89 7.87
CA ALA A 187 14.39 -9.26 9.22
C ALA A 187 13.41 -10.46 9.23
N ILE A 188 13.33 -11.15 10.36
CA ILE A 188 12.26 -12.08 10.69
C ILE A 188 11.12 -11.24 11.27
N VAL A 189 10.00 -11.19 10.56
CA VAL A 189 8.85 -10.35 10.92
C VAL A 189 7.72 -11.20 11.46
N ARG A 190 7.20 -10.82 12.62
CA ARG A 190 5.97 -11.33 13.22
C ARG A 190 4.91 -10.23 13.21
N GLY A 191 3.66 -10.57 12.92
CA GLY A 191 2.56 -9.61 12.85
C GLY A 191 1.39 -10.04 13.72
N PHE A 192 0.82 -9.09 14.46
CA PHE A 192 -0.37 -9.30 15.28
C PHE A 192 -1.48 -8.32 14.91
N ASP A 193 -2.70 -8.80 14.81
CA ASP A 193 -3.93 -7.99 14.71
C ASP A 193 -5.10 -8.81 15.27
N THR A 194 -6.11 -8.15 15.81
CA THR A 194 -7.32 -8.80 16.30
C THR A 194 -8.26 -9.24 15.17
N ARG A 195 -8.03 -8.78 13.94
CA ARG A 195 -8.83 -9.09 12.76
C ARG A 195 -8.18 -10.21 11.94
N PRO A 196 -8.87 -11.32 11.68
CA PRO A 196 -8.33 -12.45 10.90
C PRO A 196 -7.87 -12.06 9.50
N ALA A 197 -8.59 -11.15 8.82
CA ALA A 197 -8.21 -10.65 7.50
C ALA A 197 -6.84 -9.95 7.49
N ALA A 198 -6.49 -9.24 8.57
CA ALA A 198 -5.19 -8.59 8.70
C ALA A 198 -4.06 -9.61 8.93
N LEU A 199 -4.33 -10.69 9.65
CA LEU A 199 -3.37 -11.78 9.84
C LEU A 199 -3.02 -12.48 8.51
N GLU A 200 -4.01 -12.72 7.65
CA GLU A 200 -3.78 -13.24 6.30
C GLU A 200 -2.96 -12.26 5.44
N GLN A 201 -3.16 -10.96 5.61
CA GLN A 201 -2.33 -9.96 4.93
C GLN A 201 -0.87 -10.02 5.41
N PHE A 202 -0.60 -10.13 6.72
CA PHE A 202 0.77 -10.35 7.23
C PHE A 202 1.42 -11.58 6.59
N LYS A 203 0.69 -12.68 6.51
CA LYS A 203 1.15 -13.91 5.88
C LYS A 203 1.50 -13.70 4.40
N SER A 204 0.70 -12.92 3.67
CA SER A 204 0.97 -12.61 2.25
C SER A 204 2.26 -11.81 2.05
N PHE A 205 2.67 -11.00 3.03
CA PHE A 205 3.96 -10.30 3.06
C PHE A 205 5.12 -11.18 3.55
N GLY A 206 4.86 -12.45 3.85
CA GLY A 206 5.86 -13.38 4.37
C GLY A 206 6.25 -13.13 5.84
N ALA A 207 5.39 -12.42 6.58
CA ALA A 207 5.49 -12.30 8.03
C ALA A 207 4.78 -13.48 8.72
N GLU A 208 5.24 -13.87 9.89
CA GLU A 208 4.61 -14.88 10.73
C GLU A 208 3.43 -14.25 11.48
N PRO A 209 2.18 -14.66 11.21
CA PRO A 209 1.05 -14.16 11.97
C PRO A 209 1.07 -14.74 13.39
N LEU A 210 0.80 -13.90 14.38
CA LEU A 210 0.61 -14.31 15.77
C LEU A 210 -0.87 -14.29 16.09
N GLU A 211 -1.36 -15.38 16.70
CA GLU A 211 -2.75 -15.54 17.10
C GLU A 211 -2.82 -15.80 18.61
N VAL A 212 -3.91 -15.35 19.21
CA VAL A 212 -4.29 -15.70 20.59
C VAL A 212 -5.15 -16.97 20.53
N ASP A 213 -4.99 -17.86 21.48
CA ASP A 213 -5.75 -19.14 21.51
C ASP A 213 -7.27 -18.97 21.76
N ILE A 214 -7.75 -17.73 21.87
CA ILE A 214 -9.17 -17.40 22.04
C ILE A 214 -9.76 -17.01 20.69
N LYS A 215 -10.81 -17.72 20.27
CA LYS A 215 -11.50 -17.46 19.01
C LYS A 215 -12.51 -16.32 19.14
N GLU A 216 -12.04 -15.11 18.99
CA GLU A 216 -12.87 -13.91 18.88
C GLU A 216 -12.39 -13.10 17.67
N SER A 217 -13.33 -12.61 16.82
CA SER A 217 -12.98 -11.72 15.72
C SER A 217 -13.03 -10.27 16.18
N GLY A 218 -11.96 -9.52 15.90
CA GLY A 218 -11.86 -8.10 16.16
C GLY A 218 -12.45 -7.21 15.05
N ASP A 219 -13.18 -7.76 14.08
CA ASP A 219 -13.72 -6.99 12.97
C ASP A 219 -14.76 -5.97 13.45
N GLY A 220 -14.50 -4.70 13.18
CA GLY A 220 -15.35 -3.56 13.49
C GLY A 220 -15.81 -2.79 12.25
N VAL A 221 -16.50 -1.69 12.48
CA VAL A 221 -17.04 -0.85 11.40
C VAL A 221 -15.92 -0.09 10.68
N GLY A 222 -16.00 0.04 9.35
CA GLY A 222 -15.06 0.82 8.54
C GLY A 222 -13.64 0.21 8.44
N GLY A 223 -13.48 -1.09 8.72
CA GLY A 223 -12.19 -1.78 8.63
C GLY A 223 -11.27 -1.53 9.84
N TYR A 224 -11.79 -0.97 10.93
CA TYR A 224 -11.10 -0.85 12.21
C TYR A 224 -11.41 -2.02 13.13
N ALA A 225 -10.56 -2.21 14.16
CA ALA A 225 -10.81 -3.19 15.19
C ALA A 225 -11.94 -2.73 16.14
N LYS A 226 -12.70 -3.68 16.70
CA LYS A 226 -13.63 -3.44 17.82
C LYS A 226 -12.93 -3.69 19.14
N GLU A 227 -13.57 -3.30 20.25
CA GLU A 227 -13.14 -3.67 21.60
C GLU A 227 -13.35 -5.18 21.81
N MET A 228 -12.34 -5.84 22.37
CA MET A 228 -12.30 -7.27 22.61
C MET A 228 -12.76 -7.61 24.03
N SER A 229 -13.11 -8.87 24.28
CA SER A 229 -13.43 -9.36 25.61
C SER A 229 -12.24 -9.23 26.57
N LYS A 230 -12.52 -9.24 27.87
CA LYS A 230 -11.46 -9.17 28.90
C LYS A 230 -10.52 -10.36 28.82
N GLU A 231 -11.08 -11.54 28.61
CA GLU A 231 -10.35 -12.80 28.46
C GLU A 231 -9.40 -12.76 27.27
N PHE A 232 -9.84 -12.16 26.15
CA PHE A 232 -9.00 -11.95 24.97
C PHE A 232 -7.85 -10.98 25.27
N ILE A 233 -8.14 -9.85 25.94
CA ILE A 233 -7.13 -8.85 26.30
C ILE A 233 -6.08 -9.45 27.25
N GLU A 234 -6.48 -10.27 28.21
CA GLU A 234 -5.54 -10.94 29.11
C GLU A 234 -4.60 -11.89 28.35
N ALA A 235 -5.15 -12.70 27.45
CA ALA A 235 -4.36 -13.61 26.62
C ALA A 235 -3.46 -12.85 25.61
N GLU A 236 -3.93 -11.73 25.08
CA GLU A 236 -3.15 -10.82 24.22
C GLU A 236 -1.95 -10.24 24.98
N MET A 237 -2.17 -9.80 26.21
CA MET A 237 -1.10 -9.26 27.06
C MET A 237 -0.06 -10.33 27.43
N GLU A 238 -0.49 -11.58 27.68
CA GLU A 238 0.42 -12.70 27.90
C GLU A 238 1.26 -13.01 26.65
N LEU A 239 0.63 -13.00 25.47
CA LEU A 239 1.31 -13.15 24.19
C LEU A 239 2.39 -12.08 24.03
N PHE A 240 2.07 -10.81 24.28
CA PHE A 240 3.05 -9.71 24.15
C PHE A 240 4.18 -9.83 25.19
N ALA A 241 3.89 -10.21 26.42
CA ALA A 241 4.91 -10.46 27.44
C ALA A 241 5.91 -11.56 27.00
N LYS A 242 5.41 -12.61 26.35
CA LYS A 242 6.25 -13.67 25.77
C LYS A 242 7.06 -13.18 24.57
N GLN A 243 6.42 -12.44 23.66
CA GLN A 243 7.08 -11.93 22.45
C GLN A 243 8.17 -10.92 22.78
N CYS A 244 7.99 -10.05 23.78
CA CYS A 244 8.99 -9.07 24.19
C CYS A 244 10.34 -9.71 24.60
N LYS A 245 10.33 -10.90 25.16
CA LYS A 245 11.58 -11.65 25.50
C LYS A 245 12.31 -12.18 24.27
N GLU A 246 11.62 -12.35 23.14
CA GLU A 246 12.17 -12.99 21.95
C GLU A 246 12.58 -12.02 20.86
N VAL A 247 11.83 -10.90 20.72
CA VAL A 247 12.04 -9.94 19.64
C VAL A 247 13.10 -8.89 19.98
N ASP A 248 13.62 -8.27 18.94
CA ASP A 248 14.60 -7.21 19.05
C ASP A 248 14.00 -5.83 18.80
N ILE A 249 12.90 -5.77 18.03
CA ILE A 249 12.25 -4.53 17.63
C ILE A 249 10.73 -4.71 17.73
N ILE A 250 10.05 -3.70 18.26
CA ILE A 250 8.59 -3.61 18.29
C ILE A 250 8.16 -2.35 17.52
N ILE A 251 7.22 -2.51 16.58
CA ILE A 251 6.57 -1.39 15.88
C ILE A 251 5.08 -1.50 16.14
N SER A 252 4.55 -0.60 16.97
CA SER A 252 3.13 -0.58 17.32
C SER A 252 2.39 0.46 16.49
N THR A 253 1.26 0.04 15.91
CA THR A 253 0.40 0.87 15.05
C THR A 253 -1.08 0.73 15.41
N ALA A 254 -1.40 0.17 16.59
CA ALA A 254 -2.77 -0.13 17.01
C ALA A 254 -3.50 1.17 17.41
N LEU A 255 -4.31 1.68 16.50
CA LEU A 255 -5.04 2.93 16.66
C LEU A 255 -6.43 2.83 16.02
N ILE A 256 -7.44 3.27 16.75
CA ILE A 256 -8.77 3.55 16.23
C ILE A 256 -8.92 5.08 16.18
N PRO A 257 -9.07 5.68 14.99
CA PRO A 257 -9.20 7.13 14.88
C PRO A 257 -10.31 7.70 15.76
N GLY A 258 -10.00 8.81 16.47
CA GLY A 258 -10.94 9.45 17.38
C GLY A 258 -11.06 8.81 18.77
N LYS A 259 -10.37 7.69 19.03
CA LYS A 259 -10.28 7.06 20.36
C LYS A 259 -8.85 7.13 20.90
N LYS A 260 -8.73 7.09 22.24
CA LYS A 260 -7.43 6.91 22.88
C LYS A 260 -6.86 5.55 22.51
N ALA A 261 -5.57 5.50 22.17
CA ALA A 261 -4.88 4.25 21.87
C ALA A 261 -4.84 3.33 23.10
N PRO A 262 -5.05 2.01 22.95
CA PRO A 262 -4.91 1.07 24.05
C PRO A 262 -3.43 0.90 24.46
N THR A 263 -3.16 0.80 25.75
CA THR A 263 -1.82 0.45 26.25
C THR A 263 -1.62 -1.05 26.09
N LEU A 264 -0.76 -1.45 25.15
CA LEU A 264 -0.49 -2.86 24.80
C LEU A 264 0.85 -3.35 25.33
N ILE A 265 1.84 -2.48 25.46
CA ILE A 265 3.19 -2.79 25.91
C ILE A 265 3.44 -2.09 27.23
N LYS A 266 3.45 -2.88 28.31
CA LYS A 266 3.75 -2.40 29.66
C LYS A 266 5.26 -2.21 29.84
N ARG A 267 5.63 -1.42 30.86
CA ARG A 267 7.04 -1.22 31.25
C ARG A 267 7.75 -2.53 31.51
N GLU A 268 7.14 -3.43 32.27
CA GLU A 268 7.72 -4.74 32.60
C GLU A 268 8.04 -5.59 31.37
N PHE A 269 7.27 -5.42 30.26
CA PHE A 269 7.53 -6.12 29.01
C PHE A 269 8.76 -5.55 28.32
N VAL A 270 8.90 -4.22 28.30
CA VAL A 270 10.08 -3.57 27.72
C VAL A 270 11.34 -3.89 28.52
N GLU A 271 11.24 -3.90 29.85
CA GLU A 271 12.36 -4.28 30.74
C GLU A 271 12.81 -5.74 30.54
N SER A 272 11.90 -6.61 30.06
CA SER A 272 12.22 -7.99 29.70
C SER A 272 12.88 -8.16 28.33
N MET A 273 12.93 -7.11 27.52
CA MET A 273 13.57 -7.15 26.20
C MET A 273 15.10 -7.19 26.32
N LYS A 274 15.72 -7.61 25.23
CA LYS A 274 17.19 -7.62 25.16
C LYS A 274 17.74 -6.19 25.18
N GLU A 275 18.90 -6.00 25.76
CA GLU A 275 19.61 -4.71 25.74
C GLU A 275 19.86 -4.26 24.29
N GLY A 276 19.61 -2.98 24.01
CA GLY A 276 19.71 -2.39 22.67
C GLY A 276 18.50 -2.70 21.77
N SER A 277 17.40 -3.25 22.31
CA SER A 277 16.13 -3.37 21.60
C SER A 277 15.50 -2.00 21.35
N VAL A 278 14.67 -1.90 20.29
CA VAL A 278 14.03 -0.64 19.89
C VAL A 278 12.51 -0.80 19.85
N VAL A 279 11.81 0.16 20.43
CA VAL A 279 10.36 0.24 20.39
C VAL A 279 9.95 1.51 19.64
N VAL A 280 9.06 1.37 18.63
CA VAL A 280 8.51 2.49 17.86
C VAL A 280 7.00 2.50 18.01
N ASP A 281 6.46 3.63 18.44
CA ASP A 281 5.02 3.83 18.66
C ASP A 281 4.45 4.85 17.66
N LEU A 282 3.66 4.38 16.71
CA LEU A 282 2.95 5.23 15.74
C LEU A 282 1.63 5.76 16.29
N ALA A 283 1.15 5.22 17.40
CA ALA A 283 -0.08 5.68 18.06
C ALA A 283 0.17 6.80 19.10
N ALA A 284 1.41 7.29 19.21
CA ALA A 284 1.81 8.28 20.20
C ALA A 284 0.92 9.54 20.23
N GLU A 285 0.45 10.01 19.05
CA GLU A 285 -0.46 11.17 18.95
C GLU A 285 -1.81 10.93 19.65
N ALA A 286 -2.26 9.68 19.73
CA ALA A 286 -3.52 9.28 20.35
C ALA A 286 -3.34 8.72 21.78
N GLY A 287 -2.23 9.00 22.41
CA GLY A 287 -1.92 8.56 23.78
C GLY A 287 -0.96 7.37 23.87
N GLY A 288 -0.64 6.75 22.72
CA GLY A 288 0.37 5.70 22.60
C GLY A 288 -0.08 4.30 23.01
N ASN A 289 0.58 3.30 22.41
CA ASN A 289 0.40 1.89 22.78
C ASN A 289 1.41 1.42 23.84
N ILE A 290 2.40 2.26 24.17
CA ILE A 290 3.46 1.97 25.12
C ILE A 290 3.14 2.69 26.43
N GLU A 291 3.35 2.02 27.55
CA GLU A 291 3.11 2.59 28.87
C GLU A 291 3.97 3.86 29.08
N THR A 292 3.37 4.89 29.70
CA THR A 292 4.04 6.16 29.96
C THR A 292 5.28 5.99 30.84
N GLY A 293 6.33 6.76 30.52
CA GLY A 293 7.63 6.73 31.23
C GLY A 293 8.60 5.66 30.71
N VAL A 294 8.23 4.93 29.64
CA VAL A 294 9.16 4.10 28.88
C VAL A 294 9.83 4.92 27.79
N THR A 295 11.15 4.81 27.64
CA THR A 295 11.88 5.46 26.54
C THR A 295 11.65 4.70 25.23
N HIS A 296 11.04 5.34 24.26
CA HIS A 296 10.74 4.79 22.95
C HIS A 296 10.73 5.86 21.86
N VAL A 297 10.68 5.44 20.59
CA VAL A 297 10.59 6.34 19.44
C VAL A 297 9.11 6.63 19.16
N GLY A 298 8.60 7.77 19.65
CA GLY A 298 7.19 8.17 19.54
C GLY A 298 6.99 9.45 18.73
N TYR A 299 7.56 9.54 17.51
CA TYR A 299 7.39 10.71 16.65
C TYR A 299 6.00 10.74 16.02
N THR A 300 5.31 11.88 16.16
CA THR A 300 3.97 12.12 15.59
C THR A 300 4.01 12.68 14.16
N ASP A 301 5.20 13.04 13.67
CA ASP A 301 5.45 13.72 12.39
C ASP A 301 6.11 12.83 11.33
N LEU A 302 5.96 11.51 11.40
CA LEU A 302 6.67 10.57 10.52
C LEU A 302 6.50 10.84 9.03
N PRO A 303 5.29 11.14 8.49
CA PRO A 303 5.14 11.52 7.08
C PRO A 303 5.89 12.82 6.73
N SER A 304 5.94 13.79 7.64
CA SER A 304 6.66 15.04 7.45
C SER A 304 8.19 14.84 7.40
N ARG A 305 8.71 13.78 8.05
CA ARG A 305 10.13 13.38 7.96
C ARG A 305 10.52 12.73 6.64
N MET A 306 9.56 12.48 5.75
CA MET A 306 9.72 12.10 4.36
C MET A 306 8.98 13.06 3.44
N ALA A 307 9.17 14.36 3.66
CA ALA A 307 8.37 15.45 3.12
C ALA A 307 8.21 15.41 1.61
N THR A 308 9.28 15.17 0.85
CA THR A 308 9.25 15.09 -0.62
C THR A 308 8.28 14.02 -1.11
N GLN A 309 8.41 12.80 -0.57
CA GLN A 309 7.56 11.67 -0.97
C GLN A 309 6.12 11.87 -0.49
N ALA A 310 5.94 12.33 0.75
CA ALA A 310 4.64 12.58 1.33
C ALA A 310 3.88 13.67 0.58
N SER A 311 4.53 14.77 0.23
CA SER A 311 3.92 15.85 -0.56
C SER A 311 3.53 15.39 -1.97
N THR A 312 4.36 14.58 -2.62
CA THR A 312 4.03 14.00 -3.92
C THR A 312 2.79 13.13 -3.85
N LEU A 313 2.68 12.23 -2.87
CA LEU A 313 1.51 11.35 -2.71
C LEU A 313 0.27 12.14 -2.32
N TYR A 314 0.40 13.09 -1.41
CA TYR A 314 -0.72 13.95 -0.99
C TYR A 314 -1.25 14.79 -2.15
N SER A 315 -0.34 15.42 -2.92
CA SER A 315 -0.68 16.12 -4.15
C SER A 315 -1.46 15.22 -5.14
N ASN A 316 -1.02 13.98 -5.33
CA ASN A 316 -1.71 13.03 -6.19
C ASN A 316 -3.10 12.65 -5.65
N ASN A 317 -3.28 12.49 -4.33
CA ASN A 317 -4.58 12.24 -3.73
C ASN A 317 -5.55 13.41 -3.99
N ILE A 318 -5.10 14.65 -3.75
CA ILE A 318 -5.89 15.86 -4.04
C ILE A 318 -6.28 15.92 -5.51
N LEU A 319 -5.31 15.80 -6.43
CA LEU A 319 -5.58 15.87 -7.87
C LEU A 319 -6.60 14.84 -8.34
N LYS A 320 -6.50 13.60 -7.84
CA LYS A 320 -7.46 12.56 -8.15
C LYS A 320 -8.86 12.88 -7.59
N LEU A 321 -8.92 13.41 -6.36
CA LEU A 321 -10.19 13.84 -5.77
C LEU A 321 -10.81 14.97 -6.60
N LEU A 322 -10.05 16.04 -6.86
CA LEU A 322 -10.53 17.18 -7.65
C LEU A 322 -11.01 16.77 -9.04
N LYS A 323 -10.29 15.85 -9.71
CA LYS A 323 -10.70 15.30 -11.00
C LYS A 323 -11.97 14.47 -10.91
N ALA A 324 -12.17 13.74 -9.83
CA ALA A 324 -13.35 12.89 -9.66
C ALA A 324 -14.61 13.70 -9.36
N ILE A 325 -14.49 14.78 -8.59
CA ILE A 325 -15.64 15.65 -8.23
C ILE A 325 -15.93 16.73 -9.28
N SER A 326 -14.99 17.01 -10.19
CA SER A 326 -15.16 17.98 -11.27
C SER A 326 -14.66 17.39 -12.60
N PRO A 327 -15.42 16.46 -13.19
CA PRO A 327 -15.01 15.78 -14.42
C PRO A 327 -15.02 16.72 -15.65
N SER A 328 -15.73 17.84 -15.62
CA SER A 328 -15.71 18.87 -16.66
C SER A 328 -14.64 19.93 -16.35
N LYS A 329 -14.09 20.58 -17.40
CA LYS A 329 -13.10 21.67 -17.27
C LYS A 329 -13.66 22.93 -16.61
N GLU A 330 -14.94 22.96 -16.36
CA GLU A 330 -15.64 24.06 -15.69
C GLU A 330 -15.64 23.77 -14.19
N TYR A 331 -15.02 24.62 -13.42
CA TYR A 331 -14.97 24.75 -11.97
C TYR A 331 -15.80 23.77 -11.13
N PHE A 332 -15.13 23.13 -10.16
CA PHE A 332 -15.67 22.38 -9.00
C PHE A 332 -17.20 22.37 -8.91
N HIS A 333 -17.83 21.74 -9.89
CA HIS A 333 -19.27 21.58 -9.86
C HIS A 333 -19.56 20.19 -9.28
N TYR A 334 -19.67 20.13 -7.96
CA TYR A 334 -20.10 18.94 -7.26
C TYR A 334 -21.35 19.28 -6.45
N GLU A 335 -22.28 18.35 -6.45
CA GLU A 335 -23.47 18.42 -5.63
C GLU A 335 -23.34 17.42 -4.49
N ALA A 336 -23.21 17.94 -3.25
CA ALA A 336 -23.19 17.11 -2.05
C ALA A 336 -24.63 16.74 -1.69
N LYS A 337 -25.09 15.59 -2.15
CA LYS A 337 -26.45 15.07 -1.90
C LYS A 337 -26.47 14.39 -0.53
N ASP A 338 -27.51 14.64 0.27
CA ASP A 338 -27.71 13.96 1.55
C ASP A 338 -28.20 12.50 1.38
N GLU A 339 -28.68 12.15 0.19
CA GLU A 339 -29.12 10.81 -0.18
C GLU A 339 -28.19 10.21 -1.23
N PHE A 340 -27.49 9.15 -0.89
CA PHE A 340 -26.52 8.48 -1.75
C PHE A 340 -26.43 6.99 -1.44
N ASP A 341 -25.95 6.21 -2.41
CA ASP A 341 -25.67 4.79 -2.25
C ASP A 341 -24.25 4.51 -1.81
N TYR A 342 -24.06 3.41 -1.06
CA TYR A 342 -22.76 2.99 -0.59
C TYR A 342 -21.78 2.74 -1.75
N GLY A 343 -20.55 3.26 -1.63
CA GLY A 343 -19.48 3.02 -2.60
C GLY A 343 -19.59 3.79 -3.91
N THR A 344 -20.50 4.77 -4.01
CA THR A 344 -20.61 5.66 -5.17
C THR A 344 -19.78 6.92 -5.06
N ILE A 345 -19.63 7.67 -6.15
CA ILE A 345 -18.93 8.97 -6.11
C ILE A 345 -19.69 9.98 -5.24
N ASP A 346 -21.02 9.94 -5.20
CA ASP A 346 -21.85 10.78 -4.33
C ASP A 346 -21.55 10.50 -2.84
N HIS A 347 -21.30 9.22 -2.47
CA HIS A 347 -20.83 8.85 -1.15
C HIS A 347 -19.46 9.51 -0.83
N VAL A 348 -18.52 9.48 -1.79
CA VAL A 348 -17.21 10.11 -1.60
C VAL A 348 -17.35 11.62 -1.45
N ILE A 349 -18.10 12.27 -2.31
CA ILE A 349 -18.32 13.72 -2.25
C ILE A 349 -18.97 14.10 -0.92
N ARG A 350 -20.07 13.44 -0.56
CA ARG A 350 -20.81 13.78 0.66
C ARG A 350 -20.02 13.52 1.94
N GLY A 351 -19.23 12.45 1.96
CA GLY A 351 -18.33 12.14 3.07
C GLY A 351 -17.22 13.18 3.22
N THR A 352 -16.64 13.62 2.10
CA THR A 352 -15.49 14.55 2.11
C THR A 352 -15.89 15.99 2.36
N VAL A 353 -17.08 16.42 1.90
CA VAL A 353 -17.59 17.79 2.11
C VAL A 353 -18.14 17.92 3.51
N VAL A 354 -17.40 18.58 4.38
CA VAL A 354 -17.79 18.84 5.79
C VAL A 354 -18.44 20.20 6.01
N MET A 355 -18.30 21.11 5.04
CA MET A 355 -18.94 22.42 5.04
C MET A 355 -19.20 22.87 3.61
N LYS A 356 -20.37 23.46 3.34
CA LYS A 356 -20.72 24.05 2.06
C LYS A 356 -21.26 25.45 2.27
N GLU A 357 -20.59 26.46 1.70
CA GLU A 357 -20.96 27.88 1.79
C GLU A 357 -21.26 28.33 3.23
N GLY A 358 -20.44 27.90 4.18
CA GLY A 358 -20.60 28.20 5.61
C GLY A 358 -21.59 27.29 6.36
N LYS A 359 -22.39 26.49 5.67
CA LYS A 359 -23.29 25.52 6.33
C LYS A 359 -22.51 24.28 6.73
N ASN A 360 -22.51 23.93 8.01
CA ASN A 360 -21.92 22.71 8.51
C ASN A 360 -22.68 21.47 7.96
N MET A 361 -21.94 20.56 7.34
CA MET A 361 -22.44 19.31 6.77
C MET A 361 -21.89 18.06 7.47
N PHE A 362 -21.08 18.24 8.49
CA PHE A 362 -20.53 17.14 9.29
C PHE A 362 -21.46 16.86 10.50
N PRO A 363 -21.72 15.58 10.85
CA PRO A 363 -21.27 14.37 10.16
C PRO A 363 -22.04 14.06 8.86
N SER A 364 -21.43 13.24 7.98
CA SER A 364 -22.12 12.74 6.79
C SER A 364 -23.25 11.80 7.19
N PRO A 365 -24.43 11.86 6.52
CA PRO A 365 -25.48 10.88 6.72
C PRO A 365 -25.03 9.46 6.29
N LEU A 366 -25.73 8.45 6.77
CA LEU A 366 -25.47 7.07 6.37
C LEU A 366 -25.98 6.84 4.93
N PRO A 367 -25.28 6.01 4.13
CA PRO A 367 -25.74 5.66 2.80
C PRO A 367 -27.06 4.87 2.84
N LYS A 368 -27.90 5.01 1.79
CA LYS A 368 -29.18 4.30 1.67
C LYS A 368 -29.01 2.78 1.56
N THR A 369 -27.99 2.36 0.84
CA THR A 369 -27.65 0.93 0.70
C THR A 369 -26.66 0.51 1.77
N ALA A 370 -26.89 -0.65 2.37
CA ALA A 370 -25.95 -1.23 3.30
C ALA A 370 -24.61 -1.54 2.62
N PRO A 371 -23.45 -1.45 3.31
CA PRO A 371 -22.21 -1.98 2.80
C PRO A 371 -22.42 -3.46 2.44
N PRO A 372 -21.74 -3.97 1.38
CA PRO A 372 -21.81 -5.38 1.06
C PRO A 372 -21.53 -6.18 2.34
N ALA A 373 -22.36 -7.18 2.60
CA ALA A 373 -22.18 -8.04 3.79
C ALA A 373 -20.74 -8.53 3.82
N PRO A 374 -20.06 -8.49 4.96
CA PRO A 374 -18.74 -9.08 5.08
C PRO A 374 -18.82 -10.50 4.53
N VAL A 375 -17.87 -10.85 3.65
CA VAL A 375 -17.78 -12.21 3.10
C VAL A 375 -17.95 -13.16 4.29
N LYS A 376 -18.98 -14.01 4.24
CA LYS A 376 -19.29 -14.94 5.34
C LYS A 376 -17.99 -15.64 5.70
N GLN A 377 -17.47 -15.34 6.88
CA GLN A 377 -16.36 -16.12 7.42
C GLN A 377 -16.82 -17.56 7.46
N LYS A 378 -16.05 -18.45 6.87
CA LYS A 378 -16.33 -19.89 6.93
C LYS A 378 -16.56 -20.27 8.38
N THR A 379 -17.62 -20.99 8.64
CA THR A 379 -17.92 -21.46 10.00
C THR A 379 -16.77 -22.33 10.51
N VAL A 380 -16.63 -22.43 11.84
CA VAL A 380 -15.63 -23.31 12.48
C VAL A 380 -15.73 -24.75 11.95
N ALA A 381 -16.95 -25.19 11.60
CA ALA A 381 -17.19 -26.49 10.96
C ALA A 381 -16.63 -26.55 9.52
N GLU A 382 -16.78 -25.48 8.74
CA GLU A 382 -16.22 -25.40 7.37
C GLU A 382 -14.70 -25.27 7.38
N MET A 383 -14.13 -24.51 8.33
CA MET A 383 -12.66 -24.44 8.50
C MET A 383 -12.08 -25.74 9.06
N ALA A 384 -12.80 -26.44 9.93
CA ALA A 384 -12.41 -27.76 10.41
C ALA A 384 -12.51 -28.81 9.29
N ALA A 385 -13.53 -28.73 8.45
CA ALA A 385 -13.66 -29.58 7.26
C ALA A 385 -12.58 -29.27 6.22
N GLU A 386 -12.20 -28.02 6.05
CA GLU A 386 -11.12 -27.60 5.14
C GLU A 386 -9.74 -27.99 5.70
N LYS A 387 -9.50 -27.86 7.02
CA LYS A 387 -8.30 -28.41 7.70
C LYS A 387 -8.26 -29.94 7.66
N ALA A 388 -9.41 -30.61 7.77
CA ALA A 388 -9.51 -32.05 7.60
C ALA A 388 -9.33 -32.50 6.13
N ALA A 389 -9.69 -31.61 5.19
CA ALA A 389 -9.44 -31.79 3.75
C ALA A 389 -8.03 -31.30 3.34
N GLU A 390 -7.32 -30.59 4.20
CA GLU A 390 -5.91 -30.24 3.98
C GLU A 390 -5.11 -31.56 3.93
N VAL A 391 -4.73 -31.92 2.72
CA VAL A 391 -3.92 -33.10 2.46
C VAL A 391 -2.67 -33.03 3.32
N SER A 392 -2.45 -34.02 4.18
CA SER A 392 -1.27 -34.05 5.05
C SER A 392 0.00 -33.74 4.23
N PRO A 393 1.02 -33.09 4.82
CA PRO A 393 2.28 -32.81 4.11
C PRO A 393 2.87 -34.04 3.44
N PHE A 394 2.72 -35.23 4.05
CA PHE A 394 3.10 -36.50 3.50
C PHE A 394 2.30 -36.84 2.23
N ASN A 395 0.97 -36.76 2.27
CA ASN A 395 0.11 -37.05 1.13
C ASN A 395 0.34 -36.03 -0.02
N ARG A 396 0.60 -34.76 0.29
CA ARG A 396 0.94 -33.74 -0.71
C ARG A 396 2.26 -34.06 -1.41
N THR A 397 3.29 -34.44 -0.65
CA THR A 397 4.58 -34.86 -1.18
C THR A 397 4.45 -36.15 -1.98
N MET A 398 3.68 -37.12 -1.50
CA MET A 398 3.43 -38.40 -2.16
C MET A 398 2.67 -38.20 -3.48
N THR A 399 1.65 -37.35 -3.50
CA THR A 399 0.91 -37.01 -4.73
C THR A 399 1.83 -36.36 -5.75
N SER A 400 2.65 -35.38 -5.32
CA SER A 400 3.62 -34.73 -6.21
C SER A 400 4.63 -35.73 -6.74
N ALA A 401 5.21 -36.58 -5.90
CA ALA A 401 6.14 -37.63 -6.29
C ALA A 401 5.51 -38.61 -7.28
N SER A 402 4.25 -39.01 -7.06
CA SER A 402 3.52 -39.92 -7.97
C SER A 402 3.28 -39.27 -9.33
N VAL A 403 2.90 -38.00 -9.38
CA VAL A 403 2.68 -37.26 -10.63
C VAL A 403 3.99 -37.16 -11.42
N TYR A 404 5.10 -36.79 -10.75
CA TYR A 404 6.41 -36.71 -11.42
C TYR A 404 6.88 -38.08 -11.91
N THR A 405 6.72 -39.13 -11.08
CA THR A 405 7.09 -40.50 -11.49
C THR A 405 6.26 -40.98 -12.68
N ALA A 406 4.95 -40.71 -12.66
CA ALA A 406 4.08 -41.06 -13.81
C ALA A 406 4.50 -40.30 -15.08
N GLY A 407 4.78 -38.99 -14.98
CA GLY A 407 5.24 -38.16 -16.10
C GLY A 407 6.56 -38.68 -16.70
N VAL A 408 7.56 -38.94 -15.86
CA VAL A 408 8.85 -39.46 -16.30
C VAL A 408 8.69 -40.88 -16.90
N SER A 409 7.89 -41.73 -16.25
CA SER A 409 7.62 -43.09 -16.77
C SER A 409 6.91 -43.04 -18.12
N THR A 410 5.99 -42.14 -18.34
CA THR A 410 5.31 -41.94 -19.63
C THR A 410 6.29 -41.49 -20.71
N CYS A 411 7.17 -40.53 -20.39
CA CYS A 411 8.21 -40.10 -21.35
C CYS A 411 9.17 -41.24 -21.71
N LEU A 412 9.58 -42.03 -20.73
CA LEU A 412 10.44 -43.21 -20.99
C LEU A 412 9.72 -44.28 -21.83
N ALA A 413 8.45 -44.56 -21.50
CA ALA A 413 7.65 -45.52 -22.27
C ALA A 413 7.48 -45.09 -23.74
N LEU A 414 7.18 -43.81 -23.98
CA LEU A 414 7.10 -43.24 -25.33
C LEU A 414 8.44 -43.34 -26.06
N GLY A 415 9.54 -43.16 -25.35
CA GLY A 415 10.89 -43.34 -25.91
C GLY A 415 11.20 -44.77 -26.32
N ILE A 416 10.76 -45.75 -25.52
CA ILE A 416 10.98 -47.20 -25.79
C ILE A 416 10.08 -47.69 -26.92
N ILE A 417 8.83 -47.27 -26.98
CA ILE A 417 7.84 -47.72 -27.99
C ILE A 417 8.07 -47.06 -29.34
N SER A 418 8.72 -45.91 -29.38
CA SER A 418 8.93 -45.14 -30.61
C SER A 418 9.89 -45.89 -31.58
N PRO A 419 9.50 -46.10 -32.84
CA PRO A 419 10.35 -46.72 -33.84
C PRO A 419 11.47 -45.78 -34.34
N ASN A 420 11.44 -44.50 -33.98
CA ASN A 420 12.39 -43.50 -34.42
C ASN A 420 13.15 -42.91 -33.20
N ALA A 421 14.45 -43.23 -33.15
CA ALA A 421 15.34 -42.78 -32.09
C ALA A 421 15.39 -41.23 -31.96
N ALA A 422 15.29 -40.49 -33.07
CA ALA A 422 15.26 -39.01 -33.04
C ALA A 422 14.01 -38.47 -32.36
N PHE A 423 12.84 -39.09 -32.58
CA PHE A 423 11.59 -38.72 -31.93
C PHE A 423 11.65 -38.98 -30.41
N ALA A 424 12.18 -40.15 -30.02
CA ALA A 424 12.38 -40.49 -28.61
C ALA A 424 13.27 -39.46 -27.90
N GLN A 425 14.37 -39.07 -28.51
CA GLN A 425 15.30 -38.07 -27.98
C GLN A 425 14.64 -36.68 -27.88
N MET A 426 13.85 -36.27 -28.87
CA MET A 426 13.11 -34.99 -28.82
C MET A 426 12.10 -34.95 -27.68
N VAL A 427 11.27 -35.97 -27.50
CA VAL A 427 10.25 -36.04 -26.43
C VAL A 427 10.91 -36.07 -25.07
N THR A 428 11.99 -36.82 -24.89
CA THR A 428 12.71 -36.88 -23.62
C THR A 428 13.35 -35.52 -23.28
N THR A 429 14.00 -34.87 -24.26
CA THR A 429 14.62 -33.57 -24.08
C THR A 429 13.57 -32.50 -23.76
N PHE A 430 12.43 -32.49 -24.46
CA PHE A 430 11.33 -31.59 -24.22
C PHE A 430 10.73 -31.78 -22.81
N GLY A 431 10.47 -33.02 -22.41
CA GLY A 431 9.96 -33.33 -21.08
C GLY A 431 10.90 -32.87 -19.95
N LEU A 432 12.19 -33.18 -20.08
CA LEU A 432 13.21 -32.73 -19.12
C LEU A 432 13.33 -31.19 -19.08
N ALA A 433 13.35 -30.53 -20.24
CA ALA A 433 13.41 -29.10 -20.34
C ALA A 433 12.17 -28.42 -19.67
N GLY A 434 10.98 -29.03 -19.87
CA GLY A 434 9.74 -28.57 -19.23
C GLY A 434 9.81 -28.67 -17.71
N ILE A 435 10.25 -29.78 -17.15
CA ILE A 435 10.38 -30.01 -15.71
C ILE A 435 11.40 -29.03 -15.09
N VAL A 436 12.59 -28.95 -15.68
CA VAL A 436 13.66 -28.06 -15.20
C VAL A 436 13.22 -26.61 -15.30
N GLY A 437 12.62 -26.21 -16.42
CA GLY A 437 12.11 -24.84 -16.61
C GLY A 437 11.05 -24.46 -15.60
N TYR A 438 10.08 -25.35 -15.34
CA TYR A 438 9.04 -25.13 -14.34
C TYR A 438 9.63 -24.90 -12.94
N HIS A 439 10.51 -25.77 -12.47
CA HIS A 439 11.14 -25.64 -11.16
C HIS A 439 12.03 -24.41 -11.05
N THR A 440 12.73 -24.07 -12.12
CA THR A 440 13.59 -22.86 -12.16
C THR A 440 12.74 -21.59 -12.01
N VAL A 441 11.64 -21.47 -12.77
CA VAL A 441 10.77 -20.30 -12.73
C VAL A 441 10.02 -20.22 -11.40
N TRP A 442 9.53 -21.35 -10.88
CA TRP A 442 8.79 -21.39 -9.61
C TRP A 442 9.65 -21.01 -8.40
N GLY A 443 10.95 -21.27 -8.44
CA GLY A 443 11.90 -20.89 -7.39
C GLY A 443 12.34 -19.44 -7.43
N VAL A 444 11.96 -18.66 -8.46
CA VAL A 444 12.34 -17.25 -8.59
C VAL A 444 11.41 -16.38 -7.76
N THR A 445 11.98 -15.41 -7.02
CA THR A 445 11.19 -14.45 -6.26
C THR A 445 10.31 -13.60 -7.18
N PRO A 446 9.07 -13.24 -6.78
CA PRO A 446 8.14 -12.46 -7.61
C PRO A 446 8.73 -11.16 -8.18
N ALA A 447 9.64 -10.52 -7.45
CA ALA A 447 10.33 -9.30 -7.89
C ALA A 447 11.20 -9.49 -9.14
N LEU A 448 11.66 -10.71 -9.39
CA LEU A 448 12.52 -11.05 -10.53
C LEU A 448 11.74 -11.68 -11.70
N HIS A 449 10.42 -11.90 -11.56
CA HIS A 449 9.61 -12.47 -12.65
C HIS A 449 9.59 -11.56 -13.88
N SER A 450 9.58 -10.25 -13.70
CA SER A 450 9.52 -9.30 -14.81
C SER A 450 10.82 -9.22 -15.63
N PRO A 451 12.03 -9.16 -15.03
CA PRO A 451 13.28 -9.32 -15.76
C PRO A 451 13.35 -10.69 -16.48
N LEU A 452 12.81 -11.76 -15.87
CA LEU A 452 12.77 -13.09 -16.47
C LEU A 452 11.91 -13.13 -17.75
N MET A 453 10.83 -12.35 -17.81
CA MET A 453 10.00 -12.21 -19.00
C MET A 453 10.79 -11.73 -20.22
N SER A 454 11.75 -10.82 -20.04
CA SER A 454 12.63 -10.39 -21.14
C SER A 454 13.52 -11.51 -21.67
N VAL A 455 14.00 -12.38 -20.79
CA VAL A 455 14.83 -13.54 -21.17
C VAL A 455 13.98 -14.59 -21.92
N THR A 456 12.73 -14.80 -21.52
CA THR A 456 11.82 -15.74 -22.20
C THR A 456 11.47 -15.30 -23.62
N ASN A 457 11.58 -14.01 -23.96
CA ASN A 457 11.41 -13.51 -25.33
C ASN A 457 12.47 -14.07 -26.29
N ALA A 458 13.69 -14.35 -25.83
CA ALA A 458 14.71 -15.00 -26.63
C ALA A 458 14.30 -16.43 -27.02
N ILE A 459 13.66 -17.17 -26.10
CA ILE A 459 13.13 -18.53 -26.35
C ILE A 459 11.99 -18.46 -27.37
N SER A 460 11.08 -17.50 -27.23
CA SER A 460 10.01 -17.27 -28.22
C SER A 460 10.58 -16.90 -29.60
N GLY A 461 11.69 -16.17 -29.64
CA GLY A 461 12.42 -15.88 -30.88
C GLY A 461 12.91 -17.16 -31.59
N LEU A 462 13.48 -18.10 -30.85
CA LEU A 462 13.89 -19.39 -31.41
C LEU A 462 12.71 -20.22 -31.96
N THR A 463 11.60 -20.22 -31.24
CA THR A 463 10.36 -20.88 -31.67
C THR A 463 9.79 -20.25 -32.95
N ALA A 464 9.80 -18.89 -33.03
CA ALA A 464 9.36 -18.17 -34.23
C ALA A 464 10.23 -18.51 -35.45
N VAL A 465 11.57 -18.50 -35.28
CA VAL A 465 12.52 -18.87 -36.34
C VAL A 465 12.34 -20.31 -36.75
N GLY A 466 12.19 -21.24 -35.81
CA GLY A 466 11.93 -22.66 -36.09
C GLY A 466 10.62 -22.87 -36.86
N GLY A 467 9.54 -22.14 -36.48
CA GLY A 467 8.27 -22.15 -37.20
C GLY A 467 8.41 -21.65 -38.65
N LEU A 468 9.10 -20.54 -38.85
CA LEU A 468 9.37 -20.00 -40.19
C LEU A 468 10.24 -20.91 -41.05
N ALA A 469 11.24 -21.56 -40.45
CA ALA A 469 12.08 -22.53 -41.14
C ALA A 469 11.27 -23.77 -41.64
N LEU A 470 10.34 -24.23 -40.81
CA LEU A 470 9.43 -25.37 -41.17
C LEU A 470 8.44 -24.99 -42.27
N MET A 471 8.13 -23.70 -42.46
CA MET A 471 7.30 -23.20 -43.57
C MET A 471 7.98 -23.30 -44.93
N GLY A 472 9.30 -23.54 -44.97
CA GLY A 472 10.04 -23.77 -46.23
C GLY A 472 10.05 -22.58 -47.20
N GLY A 473 9.78 -21.35 -46.76
CA GLY A 473 9.74 -20.13 -47.58
C GLY A 473 8.42 -19.90 -48.34
N GLY A 474 7.39 -20.71 -48.14
CA GLY A 474 6.04 -20.50 -48.67
C GLY A 474 5.27 -19.44 -47.91
N LEU A 475 4.46 -18.61 -48.59
CA LEU A 475 3.59 -17.60 -47.97
C LEU A 475 2.30 -18.22 -47.37
N THR A 476 1.89 -19.37 -47.85
CA THR A 476 0.68 -20.08 -47.39
C THR A 476 1.02 -21.53 -47.05
N PRO A 477 0.51 -22.07 -45.91
CA PRO A 477 0.76 -23.45 -45.55
C PRO A 477 0.01 -24.38 -46.51
N SER A 478 0.73 -25.39 -47.04
CA SER A 478 0.19 -26.42 -47.95
C SER A 478 -0.05 -27.75 -47.23
N SER A 479 0.47 -27.90 -46.02
CA SER A 479 0.35 -29.11 -45.21
C SER A 479 0.01 -28.81 -43.75
N LEU A 480 -0.50 -29.83 -43.03
CA LEU A 480 -0.81 -29.68 -41.61
C LEU A 480 0.42 -29.29 -40.76
N PRO A 481 1.63 -29.85 -40.97
CA PRO A 481 2.81 -29.37 -40.25
C PRO A 481 3.16 -27.91 -40.50
N GLU A 482 3.02 -27.43 -41.74
CA GLU A 482 3.26 -26.03 -42.07
C GLU A 482 2.22 -25.10 -41.43
N GLY A 483 0.94 -25.52 -41.33
CA GLY A 483 -0.11 -24.82 -40.63
C GLY A 483 0.17 -24.68 -39.14
N LEU A 484 0.65 -25.73 -38.49
CA LEU A 484 1.09 -25.71 -37.10
C LEU A 484 2.32 -24.82 -36.90
N ALA A 485 3.27 -24.85 -37.81
CA ALA A 485 4.48 -24.04 -37.82
C ALA A 485 4.14 -22.53 -37.91
N LEU A 486 3.21 -22.16 -38.81
CA LEU A 486 2.73 -20.80 -38.96
C LEU A 486 2.05 -20.31 -37.65
N THR A 487 1.21 -21.16 -37.06
CA THR A 487 0.54 -20.84 -35.79
C THR A 487 1.56 -20.64 -34.67
N ALA A 488 2.56 -21.51 -34.57
CA ALA A 488 3.63 -21.36 -33.57
C ALA A 488 4.44 -20.09 -33.76
N ALA A 489 4.80 -19.72 -34.99
CA ALA A 489 5.51 -18.50 -35.31
C ALA A 489 4.66 -17.25 -34.96
N PHE A 490 3.35 -17.27 -35.25
CA PHE A 490 2.42 -16.17 -34.93
C PHE A 490 2.27 -15.95 -33.42
N VAL A 491 2.00 -17.01 -32.66
CA VAL A 491 1.87 -16.93 -31.18
C VAL A 491 3.19 -16.47 -30.54
N SER A 492 4.32 -16.95 -31.04
CA SER A 492 5.65 -16.51 -30.58
C SER A 492 5.89 -15.03 -30.84
N SER A 493 5.45 -14.51 -31.98
CA SER A 493 5.57 -13.08 -32.33
C SER A 493 4.76 -12.19 -31.41
N ILE A 494 3.55 -12.62 -31.02
CA ILE A 494 2.71 -11.92 -30.02
C ILE A 494 3.43 -11.85 -28.67
N ASN A 495 4.02 -12.98 -28.23
CA ASN A 495 4.72 -13.04 -26.96
C ASN A 495 5.98 -12.15 -26.95
N ILE A 496 6.75 -12.14 -28.04
CA ILE A 496 7.92 -11.28 -28.22
C ILE A 496 7.51 -9.81 -28.10
N ALA A 497 6.52 -9.36 -28.88
CA ALA A 497 6.05 -7.99 -28.87
C ALA A 497 5.49 -7.58 -27.50
N GLY A 498 4.66 -8.40 -26.89
CA GLY A 498 4.09 -8.16 -25.56
C GLY A 498 5.16 -8.08 -24.47
N GLY A 499 6.14 -8.96 -24.50
CA GLY A 499 7.25 -8.96 -23.53
C GLY A 499 8.13 -7.71 -23.64
N PHE A 500 8.46 -7.26 -24.85
CA PHE A 500 9.20 -6.01 -25.06
C PHE A 500 8.42 -4.80 -24.58
N LEU A 501 7.11 -4.71 -24.86
CA LEU A 501 6.28 -3.59 -24.42
C LEU A 501 6.18 -3.51 -22.88
N ILE A 502 6.04 -4.65 -22.21
CA ILE A 502 6.01 -4.70 -20.73
C ILE A 502 7.37 -4.29 -20.18
N THR A 503 8.46 -4.82 -20.73
CA THR A 503 9.82 -4.48 -20.30
C THR A 503 10.10 -3.00 -20.48
N GLN A 504 9.69 -2.41 -21.61
CA GLN A 504 9.85 -0.98 -21.87
C GLN A 504 9.07 -0.14 -20.85
N ARG A 505 7.81 -0.48 -20.57
CA ARG A 505 7.02 0.20 -19.53
C ARG A 505 7.67 0.12 -18.16
N MET A 506 8.28 -1.00 -17.82
CA MET A 506 9.01 -1.15 -16.56
C MET A 506 10.27 -0.30 -16.51
N LEU A 507 11.07 -0.28 -17.59
CA LEU A 507 12.25 0.57 -17.70
C LEU A 507 11.87 2.04 -17.62
N ASP A 508 10.74 2.43 -18.19
CA ASP A 508 10.25 3.82 -18.12
C ASP A 508 9.85 4.24 -16.71
N MET A 509 9.46 3.30 -15.82
CA MET A 509 9.23 3.59 -14.39
C MET A 509 10.53 3.94 -13.64
N PHE A 510 11.70 3.54 -14.14
CA PHE A 510 13.01 3.84 -13.56
C PHE A 510 13.72 5.00 -14.25
N LYS A 511 13.20 5.47 -15.38
CA LYS A 511 13.69 6.71 -16.01
C LYS A 511 13.11 7.91 -15.26
N ARG A 512 13.96 8.78 -14.77
CA ARG A 512 13.59 10.08 -14.18
C ARG A 512 13.35 11.10 -15.29
#